data_1696e79f6e328b0d141e0a50ef8b6486
#
_entry.id   1696e79f6e328b0d141e0a50ef8b6486
#
_cell.length_a   1.000
_cell.length_b   1.000
_cell.length_c   1.000
_cell.angle_alpha   90.00
_cell.angle_beta   90.00
_cell.angle_gamma   90.00
#
_symmetry.space_group_name_H-M   'P 1'
#
loop_
_entity.id
_entity.type
_entity.pdbx_description
1 polymer ?
#
loop_
_entity_poly.entity_id
_entity_poly.type
_entity_poly.pdbx_seq_one_letter_code
_entity_poly.pdbx_strand_id
1 'polypeptide(L)' 'MNREKIGETLINLRGRKTLSEVAKALNISISALSMYERGQRIPRDEIKQRIAKYYKKTVGSIFYAH' A
#
# COMPACT_ATOMS: atom_id res chain seq x y z
N MET A 1 6.95 10.27 -7.85
CA MET A 1 6.13 9.11 -7.42
C MET A 1 4.97 8.90 -8.38
N ASN A 2 4.74 7.68 -8.81
CA ASN A 2 3.65 7.37 -9.74
C ASN A 2 2.53 6.64 -8.99
N ARG A 3 1.42 7.31 -8.75
CA ARG A 3 0.30 6.77 -7.95
C ARG A 3 -0.29 5.50 -8.54
N GLU A 4 -0.39 5.43 -9.86
CA GLU A 4 -0.96 4.24 -10.52
C GLU A 4 -0.05 3.04 -10.38
N LYS A 5 1.25 3.22 -10.56
CA LYS A 5 2.23 2.15 -10.42
C LYS A 5 2.32 1.67 -8.98
N ILE A 6 2.27 2.59 -8.02
CA ILE A 6 2.22 2.24 -6.61
C ILE A 6 1.01 1.38 -6.33
N GLY A 7 -0.16 1.79 -6.84
CA GLY A 7 -1.39 1.05 -6.66
C GLY A 7 -1.31 -0.37 -7.19
N GLU A 8 -0.78 -0.54 -8.39
CA GLU A 8 -0.57 -1.86 -8.99
C GLU A 8 0.35 -2.73 -8.13
N THR A 9 1.43 -2.14 -7.64
CA THR A 9 2.37 -2.84 -6.76
C THR A 9 1.68 -3.31 -5.48
N LEU A 10 0.86 -2.45 -4.88
CA LEU A 10 0.14 -2.80 -3.66
C LEU A 10 -0.87 -3.91 -3.88
N ILE A 11 -1.59 -3.88 -5.00
CA ILE A 11 -2.53 -4.95 -5.35
C ILE A 11 -1.79 -6.28 -5.48
N ASN A 12 -0.65 -6.27 -6.17
CA ASN A 12 0.15 -7.48 -6.34
C ASN A 12 0.69 -8.00 -5.02
N LEU A 13 1.16 -7.13 -4.14
CA LEU A 13 1.67 -7.52 -2.83
C LEU A 13 0.57 -8.09 -1.95
N ARG A 14 -0.63 -7.53 -2.02
CA ARG A 14 -1.76 -8.03 -1.23
C ARG A 14 -2.16 -9.44 -1.66
N GLY A 15 -2.07 -9.73 -2.94
CA GLY A 15 -2.38 -11.07 -3.46
C GLY A 15 -3.80 -11.49 -3.12
N ARG A 16 -3.94 -12.68 -2.50
CA ARG A 16 -5.25 -13.25 -2.16
C ARG A 16 -5.84 -12.74 -0.85
N LYS A 17 -5.10 -11.99 -0.09
CA LYS A 17 -5.62 -11.42 1.16
C LYS A 17 -6.70 -10.39 0.83
N THR A 18 -7.71 -10.29 1.69
CA THR A 18 -8.76 -9.30 1.48
C THR A 18 -8.28 -7.91 1.87
N LEU A 19 -8.92 -6.89 1.33
CA LEU A 19 -8.67 -5.51 1.75
C LEU A 19 -8.87 -5.35 3.26
N SER A 20 -9.89 -6.00 3.80
CA SER A 20 -10.19 -5.94 5.23
C SER A 20 -9.05 -6.49 6.09
N GLU A 21 -8.52 -7.66 5.71
CA GLU A 21 -7.41 -8.27 6.44
C GLU A 21 -6.19 -7.35 6.48
N VAL A 22 -5.81 -6.82 5.32
CA VAL A 22 -4.61 -6.00 5.22
C VAL A 22 -4.80 -4.65 5.90
N ALA A 23 -5.95 -4.01 5.70
CA ALA A 23 -6.25 -2.73 6.34
C ALA A 23 -6.19 -2.87 7.86
N LYS A 24 -6.75 -3.95 8.40
CA LYS A 24 -6.72 -4.22 9.84
C LYS A 24 -5.28 -4.38 10.33
N ALA A 25 -4.48 -5.17 9.61
CA ALA A 25 -3.07 -5.38 9.97
C ALA A 25 -2.27 -4.09 9.95
N LEU A 26 -2.59 -3.19 9.03
CA LEU A 26 -1.92 -1.89 8.91
C LEU A 26 -2.51 -0.82 9.83
N ASN A 27 -3.60 -1.13 10.51
CA ASN A 27 -4.32 -0.19 11.36
C ASN A 27 -4.77 1.07 10.59
N ILE A 28 -5.33 0.84 9.40
CA ILE A 28 -5.92 1.89 8.56
C ILE A 28 -7.31 1.46 8.14
N SER A 29 -8.08 2.39 7.59
CA SER A 29 -9.42 2.05 7.09
C SER A 29 -9.32 1.27 5.78
N ILE A 30 -10.33 0.43 5.51
CA ILE A 30 -10.47 -0.26 4.23
C ILE A 30 -10.52 0.77 3.10
N SER A 31 -11.24 1.85 3.32
CA SER A 31 -11.39 2.94 2.36
C SER A 31 -10.05 3.55 1.98
N ALA A 32 -9.19 3.80 2.97
CA ALA A 32 -7.86 4.35 2.72
C ALA A 32 -7.01 3.38 1.88
N LEU A 33 -6.99 2.11 2.27
CA LEU A 33 -6.22 1.11 1.53
C LEU A 33 -6.72 0.99 0.09
N SER A 34 -8.04 0.98 -0.09
CA SER A 34 -8.63 0.92 -1.42
C SER A 34 -8.20 2.11 -2.28
N MET A 35 -8.17 3.30 -1.71
CA MET A 35 -7.73 4.49 -2.44
C MET A 35 -6.26 4.40 -2.85
N TYR A 36 -5.40 3.87 -1.97
CA TYR A 36 -3.99 3.67 -2.31
C TYR A 36 -3.84 2.69 -3.47
N GLU A 37 -4.57 1.58 -3.43
CA GLU A 37 -4.48 0.56 -4.48
C GLU A 37 -5.04 1.02 -5.82
N ARG A 38 -6.02 1.92 -5.80
CA ARG A 38 -6.60 2.46 -7.03
C ARG A 38 -5.85 3.68 -7.57
N GLY A 39 -4.76 4.06 -6.92
CA GLY A 39 -3.96 5.20 -7.37
C GLY A 39 -4.62 6.54 -7.14
N GLN A 40 -5.60 6.60 -6.25
CA GLN A 40 -6.34 7.83 -5.96
C GLN A 40 -5.69 8.66 -4.86
N ARG A 41 -4.80 8.04 -4.08
CA ARG A 41 -4.17 8.70 -2.96
C ARG A 41 -2.82 8.07 -2.67
N ILE A 42 -1.85 8.88 -2.25
CA ILE A 42 -0.56 8.39 -1.80
C ILE A 42 -0.54 8.39 -0.27
N PRO A 43 -0.13 7.29 0.37
CA PRO A 43 -0.03 7.27 1.82
C PRO A 43 1.02 8.28 2.29
N ARG A 44 0.80 8.86 3.46
CA ARG A 44 1.84 9.67 4.10
C ARG A 44 2.97 8.77 4.60
N ASP A 45 4.09 9.39 4.94
CA ASP A 45 5.33 8.66 5.25
C ASP A 45 5.17 7.59 6.32
N GLU A 46 4.44 7.88 7.37
CA GLU A 46 4.19 6.92 8.45
C GLU A 46 3.50 5.66 7.93
N ILE A 47 2.51 5.83 7.08
CA ILE A 47 1.76 4.71 6.52
C ILE A 47 2.61 3.95 5.51
N LYS A 48 3.41 4.64 4.71
CA LYS A 48 4.36 3.99 3.80
C LYS A 48 5.27 3.03 4.55
N GLN A 49 5.77 3.45 5.71
CA GLN A 49 6.65 2.61 6.54
C GLN A 49 5.92 1.37 7.06
N ARG A 50 4.67 1.53 7.51
CA ARG A 50 3.86 0.39 7.95
C ARG A 50 3.63 -0.61 6.82
N ILE A 51 3.30 -0.11 5.64
CA ILE A 51 3.05 -0.96 4.47
C ILE A 51 4.32 -1.73 4.10
N ALA A 52 5.45 -1.03 4.02
CA ALA A 52 6.72 -1.66 3.67
C ALA A 52 7.09 -2.75 4.69
N LYS A 53 6.97 -2.45 5.97
CA LYS A 53 7.27 -3.41 7.03
C LYS A 53 6.36 -4.63 6.96
N TYR A 54 5.08 -4.41 6.74
CA TYR A 54 4.09 -5.49 6.64
C TYR A 54 4.42 -6.46 5.50
N TYR A 55 4.79 -5.92 4.34
CA TYR A 55 5.12 -6.73 3.17
C TYR A 55 6.59 -7.15 3.12
N LYS A 56 7.38 -6.78 4.13
CA LYS A 56 8.82 -7.09 4.21
C LYS A 56 9.58 -6.56 2.99
N LYS A 57 9.26 -5.33 2.62
CA LYS A 57 9.90 -4.61 1.52
C LYS A 57 10.46 -3.28 2.03
N THR A 58 11.20 -2.59 1.19
CA THR A 58 11.65 -1.24 1.52
C THR A 58 10.63 -0.22 1.01
N VAL A 59 10.58 0.94 1.64
CA VAL A 59 9.75 2.05 1.17
C VAL A 59 10.14 2.42 -0.25
N GLY A 60 11.45 2.44 -0.54
CA GLY A 60 11.94 2.76 -1.89
C GLY A 60 11.43 1.82 -2.95
N SER A 61 11.43 0.51 -2.66
CA SER A 61 11.02 -0.48 -3.66
C SER A 61 9.54 -0.41 -4.00
N ILE A 62 8.71 0.02 -3.06
CA ILE A 62 7.27 0.12 -3.29
C ILE A 62 6.88 1.49 -3.88
N PHE A 63 7.40 2.57 -3.28
CA PHE A 63 6.88 3.91 -3.53
C PHE A 63 7.75 4.77 -4.44
N TYR A 64 9.03 4.45 -4.58
CA TYR A 64 9.99 5.29 -5.30
C TYR A 64 10.71 4.59 -6.44
N ALA A 65 10.32 3.36 -6.79
CA ALA A 65 10.96 2.58 -7.85
C ALA A 65 10.46 2.92 -9.26
N HIS A 66 9.51 3.84 -9.38
CA HIS A 66 8.86 4.14 -10.66
C HIS A 66 9.18 5.52 -11.19
#